data_5005dd29e0a90c53185c24a1188c28fa
#
_entry.id   5005dd29e0a90c53185c24a1188c28fa
#
_cell.length_a   1.000
_cell.length_b   1.000
_cell.length_c   1.000
_cell.angle_alpha   90.00
_cell.angle_beta   90.00
_cell.angle_gamma   90.00
#
_symmetry.space_group_name_H-M   'P 1'
#
loop_
_entity.id
_entity.type
_entity.pdbx_description
1 polymer ?
#
loop_
_entity_poly.entity_id
_entity_poly.type
_entity_poly.pdbx_seq_one_letter_code
_entity_poly.pdbx_strand_id
1 'polypeptide(L)'
;MSELDLSVDQTLDMTNIDPSKDGIDHIRINLNDTATLLGERLFIDHIRVFYHPRYGSFISISAAVTWYKLKNKDENIRSLCGARLREYVDKQIKSGENEYEVKFIPDNLLEEFLVYSIMSKPDLLEMVMSNKLPYVAYYFDSDNKFKMRDKQMTRILNNIKPKLVDLNN
;
A
#
# COMPACT_ATOMS: atom_id res chain seq x y z
N MET A 1 -11.48 29.90 7.77
CA MET A 1 -10.76 28.71 7.28
C MET A 1 -11.57 27.50 7.75
N SER A 2 -12.18 26.79 6.81
CA SER A 2 -12.86 25.54 7.13
C SER A 2 -11.80 24.54 7.56
N GLU A 3 -11.91 23.96 8.77
CA GLU A 3 -11.15 22.80 9.15
C GLU A 3 -11.35 21.72 8.09
N LEU A 4 -10.26 21.31 7.42
CA LEU A 4 -10.28 20.16 6.54
C LEU A 4 -10.67 18.95 7.39
N ASP A 5 -11.84 18.37 7.13
CA ASP A 5 -12.25 17.13 7.75
C ASP A 5 -11.33 16.01 7.21
N LEU A 6 -10.29 15.71 7.99
CA LEU A 6 -9.28 14.68 7.66
C LEU A 6 -9.70 13.29 8.18
N SER A 7 -10.86 13.21 8.85
CA SER A 7 -11.34 11.93 9.36
C SER A 7 -11.82 11.04 8.22
N VAL A 8 -11.45 9.77 8.29
CA VAL A 8 -12.07 8.69 7.53
C VAL A 8 -13.15 8.09 8.42
N ASP A 9 -14.34 7.90 7.89
CA ASP A 9 -15.39 7.22 8.65
C ASP A 9 -14.95 5.79 8.98
N GLN A 10 -14.62 5.54 10.25
CA GLN A 10 -14.13 4.25 10.75
C GLN A 10 -15.24 3.40 11.38
N THR A 11 -16.49 3.72 11.12
CA THR A 11 -17.64 2.95 11.67
C THR A 11 -17.86 1.61 10.98
N LEU A 12 -17.08 1.30 9.92
CA LEU A 12 -17.19 0.05 9.18
C LEU A 12 -16.89 -1.16 10.08
N ASP A 13 -17.83 -2.10 10.14
CA ASP A 13 -17.60 -3.41 10.78
C ASP A 13 -16.63 -4.25 9.93
N MET A 14 -15.37 -4.29 10.34
CA MET A 14 -14.31 -5.02 9.65
C MET A 14 -14.46 -6.55 9.72
N THR A 15 -15.43 -7.06 10.49
CA THR A 15 -15.68 -8.51 10.60
C THR A 15 -16.71 -9.02 9.59
N ASN A 16 -17.49 -8.12 9.00
CA ASN A 16 -18.59 -8.47 8.08
C ASN A 16 -18.64 -7.51 6.89
N ILE A 17 -17.59 -7.51 6.07
CA ILE A 17 -17.48 -6.67 4.88
C ILE A 17 -18.23 -7.30 3.71
N ASP A 18 -19.11 -6.52 3.08
CA ASP A 18 -19.79 -6.89 1.84
C ASP A 18 -19.04 -6.33 0.62
N PRO A 19 -18.45 -7.19 -0.23
CA PRO A 19 -17.71 -6.74 -1.42
C PRO A 19 -18.54 -5.92 -2.40
N SER A 20 -19.86 -6.11 -2.42
CA SER A 20 -20.75 -5.34 -3.30
C SER A 20 -20.87 -3.86 -2.90
N LYS A 21 -20.39 -3.52 -1.70
CA LYS A 21 -20.36 -2.16 -1.15
C LYS A 21 -19.01 -1.44 -1.37
N ASP A 22 -18.07 -2.06 -2.10
CA ASP A 22 -16.84 -1.37 -2.49
C ASP A 22 -17.15 -0.11 -3.30
N GLY A 23 -16.60 1.03 -2.88
CA GLY A 23 -16.90 2.36 -3.41
C GLY A 23 -18.17 3.01 -2.82
N ILE A 24 -18.90 2.34 -1.92
CA ILE A 24 -20.12 2.83 -1.27
C ILE A 24 -19.90 3.07 0.23
N ASP A 25 -19.41 2.08 0.96
CA ASP A 25 -19.13 2.17 2.40
C ASP A 25 -17.66 1.93 2.75
N HIS A 26 -16.86 1.42 1.84
CA HIS A 26 -15.41 1.26 1.96
C HIS A 26 -14.72 1.33 0.58
N ILE A 27 -13.39 1.43 0.58
CA ILE A 27 -12.55 1.30 -0.61
C ILE A 27 -11.72 0.01 -0.48
N ARG A 28 -11.98 -0.96 -1.33
CA ARG A 28 -11.20 -2.20 -1.38
C ARG A 28 -9.85 -1.94 -2.05
N ILE A 29 -8.76 -2.20 -1.33
CA ILE A 29 -7.41 -2.13 -1.88
C ILE A 29 -7.08 -3.47 -2.55
N ASN A 30 -7.14 -3.49 -3.88
CA ASN A 30 -6.84 -4.67 -4.68
C ASN A 30 -6.45 -4.25 -6.09
N LEU A 31 -5.64 -5.06 -6.79
CA LEU A 31 -5.19 -4.75 -8.15
C LEU A 31 -6.28 -5.00 -9.20
N ASN A 32 -6.98 -6.14 -9.11
CA ASN A 32 -7.90 -6.59 -10.16
C ASN A 32 -9.35 -6.75 -9.69
N ASP A 33 -9.58 -6.70 -8.39
CA ASP A 33 -10.86 -7.07 -7.79
C ASP A 33 -11.32 -5.95 -6.84
N THR A 34 -11.42 -4.76 -7.41
CA THR A 34 -11.95 -3.56 -6.76
C THR A 34 -12.88 -2.82 -7.72
N ALA A 35 -13.92 -2.20 -7.19
CA ALA A 35 -14.84 -1.37 -7.95
C ALA A 35 -14.32 0.04 -8.21
N THR A 36 -13.19 0.43 -7.60
CA THR A 36 -12.68 1.80 -7.63
C THR A 36 -11.27 1.89 -8.19
N LEU A 37 -11.03 2.93 -9.00
CA LEU A 37 -9.68 3.27 -9.45
C LEU A 37 -8.75 3.59 -8.26
N LEU A 38 -9.27 4.20 -7.20
CA LEU A 38 -8.50 4.52 -6.01
C LEU A 38 -8.00 3.24 -5.32
N GLY A 39 -8.85 2.22 -5.17
CA GLY A 39 -8.47 0.93 -4.59
C GLY A 39 -7.39 0.20 -5.38
N GLU A 40 -7.49 0.22 -6.71
CA GLU A 40 -6.47 -0.32 -7.61
C GLU A 40 -5.14 0.42 -7.46
N ARG A 41 -5.17 1.74 -7.52
CA ARG A 41 -3.95 2.58 -7.50
C ARG A 41 -3.22 2.55 -6.16
N LEU A 42 -3.91 2.32 -5.05
CA LEU A 42 -3.29 2.20 -3.73
C LEU A 42 -2.72 0.81 -3.45
N PHE A 43 -2.99 -0.19 -4.28
CA PHE A 43 -2.43 -1.53 -4.09
C PHE A 43 -0.90 -1.51 -4.16
N ILE A 44 -0.24 -2.31 -3.32
CA ILE A 44 1.22 -2.28 -3.15
C ILE A 44 2.00 -2.67 -4.41
N ASP A 45 1.43 -3.52 -5.27
CA ASP A 45 2.01 -3.94 -6.54
C ASP A 45 1.67 -3.02 -7.71
N HIS A 46 0.84 -2.00 -7.51
CA HIS A 46 0.54 -1.03 -8.57
C HIS A 46 1.80 -0.26 -8.95
N ILE A 47 2.09 -0.20 -10.26
CA ILE A 47 3.27 0.50 -10.77
C ILE A 47 3.09 2.00 -10.58
N ARG A 48 3.89 2.55 -9.69
CA ARG A 48 3.91 3.97 -9.35
C ARG A 48 5.29 4.34 -8.87
N VAL A 49 6.11 4.86 -9.77
CA VAL A 49 7.47 5.28 -9.44
C VAL A 49 7.44 6.42 -8.45
N PHE A 50 8.20 6.30 -7.37
CA PHE A 50 8.37 7.34 -6.37
C PHE A 50 9.82 7.39 -5.89
N TYR A 51 10.20 8.54 -5.33
CA TYR A 51 11.52 8.78 -4.74
C TYR A 51 11.38 8.98 -3.24
N HIS A 52 12.15 8.21 -2.49
CA HIS A 52 12.30 8.38 -1.04
C HIS A 52 13.65 9.07 -0.73
N PRO A 53 13.69 10.18 0.06
CA PRO A 53 14.91 10.95 0.27
C PRO A 53 16.09 10.14 0.80
N ARG A 54 15.82 9.15 1.64
CA ARG A 54 16.86 8.30 2.25
C ARG A 54 17.22 7.08 1.43
N TYR A 55 16.27 6.50 0.70
CA TYR A 55 16.44 5.19 0.07
C TYR A 55 16.40 5.21 -1.46
N GLY A 56 16.11 6.36 -2.08
CA GLY A 56 16.10 6.50 -3.54
C GLY A 56 14.78 6.05 -4.19
N SER A 57 14.84 5.73 -5.48
CA SER A 57 13.65 5.46 -6.30
C SER A 57 13.24 3.99 -6.27
N PHE A 58 11.92 3.76 -6.33
CA PHE A 58 11.29 2.45 -6.45
C PHE A 58 10.13 2.53 -7.43
N ILE A 59 9.87 1.41 -8.12
CA ILE A 59 8.74 1.32 -9.08
C ILE A 59 7.38 1.13 -8.40
N SER A 60 7.38 0.59 -7.18
CA SER A 60 6.17 0.28 -6.40
C SER A 60 6.46 0.22 -4.90
N ILE A 61 5.41 0.23 -4.09
CA ILE A 61 5.52 0.01 -2.63
C ILE A 61 6.07 -1.39 -2.34
N SER A 62 5.63 -2.41 -3.07
CA SER A 62 6.13 -3.79 -2.88
C SER A 62 7.63 -3.90 -3.15
N ALA A 63 8.15 -3.20 -4.15
CA ALA A 63 9.59 -3.14 -4.41
C ALA A 63 10.35 -2.52 -3.23
N ALA A 64 9.88 -1.39 -2.71
CA ALA A 64 10.50 -0.70 -1.58
C ALA A 64 10.48 -1.55 -0.29
N VAL A 65 9.35 -2.15 0.03
CA VAL A 65 9.19 -3.02 1.20
C VAL A 65 10.09 -4.25 1.10
N THR A 66 10.13 -4.91 -0.06
CA THR A 66 10.95 -6.10 -0.28
C THR A 66 12.43 -5.77 -0.20
N TRP A 67 12.86 -4.68 -0.87
CA TRP A 67 14.25 -4.21 -0.82
C TRP A 67 14.69 -3.92 0.62
N TYR A 68 13.84 -3.26 1.41
CA TYR A 68 14.14 -2.98 2.82
C TYR A 68 14.33 -4.24 3.65
N LYS A 69 13.47 -5.26 3.44
CA LYS A 69 13.47 -6.49 4.24
C LYS A 69 14.63 -7.43 3.96
N LEU A 70 15.21 -7.36 2.79
CA LEU A 70 16.31 -8.24 2.38
C LEU A 70 17.64 -7.80 2.98
N LYS A 71 18.48 -8.76 3.34
CA LYS A 71 19.83 -8.53 3.86
C LYS A 71 20.73 -7.90 2.81
N ASN A 72 20.76 -8.47 1.62
CA ASN A 72 21.50 -7.92 0.49
C ASN A 72 20.59 -6.97 -0.27
N LYS A 73 20.93 -5.68 -0.29
CA LYS A 73 20.17 -4.62 -0.95
C LYS A 73 20.41 -4.66 -2.46
N ASP A 74 19.73 -5.59 -3.14
CA ASP A 74 19.85 -5.76 -4.58
C ASP A 74 19.12 -4.64 -5.34
N GLU A 75 19.86 -3.88 -6.13
CA GLU A 75 19.34 -2.75 -6.90
C GLU A 75 18.33 -3.16 -7.99
N ASN A 76 18.39 -4.41 -8.49
CA ASN A 76 17.43 -4.91 -9.47
C ASN A 76 15.99 -4.94 -8.92
N ILE A 77 15.83 -5.14 -7.61
CA ILE A 77 14.52 -5.18 -6.93
C ILE A 77 13.76 -3.87 -7.09
N ARG A 78 14.45 -2.75 -7.17
CA ARG A 78 13.84 -1.42 -7.28
C ARG A 78 12.95 -1.25 -8.52
N SER A 79 13.23 -2.01 -9.57
CA SER A 79 12.51 -1.96 -10.86
C SER A 79 11.60 -3.16 -11.10
N LEU A 80 11.39 -4.02 -10.11
CA LEU A 80 10.52 -5.19 -10.20
C LEU A 80 9.25 -5.00 -9.37
N CYS A 81 8.13 -5.56 -9.84
CA CYS A 81 6.88 -5.56 -9.07
C CYS A 81 6.07 -6.84 -9.34
N GLY A 82 5.07 -7.08 -8.48
CA GLY A 82 4.12 -8.18 -8.63
C GLY A 82 4.79 -9.56 -8.72
N ALA A 83 4.34 -10.37 -9.66
CA ALA A 83 4.84 -11.74 -9.85
C ALA A 83 6.34 -11.79 -10.14
N ARG A 84 6.85 -10.87 -10.98
CA ARG A 84 8.28 -10.81 -11.32
C ARG A 84 9.15 -10.54 -10.10
N LEU A 85 8.72 -9.67 -9.21
CA LEU A 85 9.43 -9.39 -7.96
C LEU A 85 9.46 -10.64 -7.08
N ARG A 86 8.33 -11.29 -6.89
CA ARG A 86 8.24 -12.51 -6.08
C ARG A 86 9.12 -13.64 -6.63
N GLU A 87 9.04 -13.93 -7.91
CA GLU A 87 9.85 -14.97 -8.55
C GLU A 87 11.35 -14.70 -8.43
N TYR A 88 11.76 -13.45 -8.63
CA TYR A 88 13.16 -13.02 -8.51
C TYR A 88 13.69 -13.23 -7.10
N VAL A 89 12.95 -12.78 -6.09
CA VAL A 89 13.34 -12.92 -4.68
C VAL A 89 13.31 -14.36 -4.23
N ASP A 90 12.28 -15.13 -4.58
CA ASP A 90 12.19 -16.56 -4.26
C ASP A 90 13.38 -17.35 -4.81
N LYS A 91 13.83 -17.04 -6.02
CA LYS A 91 15.02 -17.66 -6.62
C LYS A 91 16.28 -17.37 -5.80
N GLN A 92 16.48 -16.11 -5.41
CA GLN A 92 17.64 -15.71 -4.59
C GLN A 92 17.63 -16.38 -3.22
N ILE A 93 16.48 -16.48 -2.58
CA ILE A 93 16.36 -17.13 -1.26
C ILE A 93 16.60 -18.64 -1.37
N LYS A 94 16.03 -19.31 -2.37
CA LYS A 94 16.22 -20.75 -2.61
C LYS A 94 17.67 -21.10 -2.96
N SER A 95 18.38 -20.22 -3.66
CA SER A 95 19.79 -20.42 -3.99
C SER A 95 20.76 -20.05 -2.85
N GLY A 96 20.26 -19.41 -1.79
CA GLY A 96 21.10 -18.90 -0.70
C GLY A 96 21.85 -17.60 -1.01
N GLU A 97 21.58 -16.96 -2.14
CA GLU A 97 22.20 -15.68 -2.53
C GLU A 97 21.70 -14.50 -1.68
N ASN A 98 20.47 -14.61 -1.14
CA ASN A 98 19.87 -13.59 -0.29
C ASN A 98 18.98 -14.23 0.80
N GLU A 99 18.68 -13.46 1.83
CA GLU A 99 17.78 -13.85 2.92
C GLU A 99 17.04 -12.62 3.45
N TYR A 100 15.91 -12.85 4.13
CA TYR A 100 15.23 -11.80 4.85
C TYR A 100 15.97 -11.49 6.15
N GLU A 101 16.46 -10.25 6.28
CA GLU A 101 17.03 -9.73 7.52
C GLU A 101 15.96 -9.27 8.49
N VAL A 102 14.87 -8.71 7.95
CA VAL A 102 13.74 -8.15 8.70
C VAL A 102 12.45 -8.81 8.24
N LYS A 103 11.66 -9.33 9.18
CA LYS A 103 10.37 -9.95 8.86
C LYS A 103 9.29 -8.94 8.52
N PHE A 104 9.24 -7.83 9.26
CA PHE A 104 8.23 -6.79 9.12
C PHE A 104 8.89 -5.43 8.94
N ILE A 105 8.33 -4.61 8.05
CA ILE A 105 8.71 -3.21 7.92
C ILE A 105 8.14 -2.41 9.09
N PRO A 106 8.88 -1.45 9.68
CA PRO A 106 8.33 -0.55 10.69
C PRO A 106 7.20 0.31 10.13
N ASP A 107 6.18 0.59 10.95
CA ASP A 107 5.01 1.38 10.57
C ASP A 107 5.38 2.76 10.01
N ASN A 108 6.29 3.47 10.65
CA ASN A 108 6.73 4.79 10.22
C ASN A 108 7.40 4.75 8.83
N LEU A 109 8.15 3.71 8.53
CA LEU A 109 8.81 3.59 7.23
C LEU A 109 7.82 3.21 6.13
N LEU A 110 6.87 2.31 6.39
CA LEU A 110 5.81 2.01 5.43
C LEU A 110 4.93 3.25 5.18
N GLU A 111 4.62 4.02 6.21
CA GLU A 111 3.92 5.29 6.08
C GLU A 111 4.70 6.27 5.18
N GLU A 112 6.02 6.42 5.39
CA GLU A 112 6.86 7.25 4.53
C GLU A 112 6.82 6.80 3.07
N PHE A 113 6.97 5.51 2.78
CA PHE A 113 6.87 4.98 1.41
C PHE A 113 5.50 5.30 0.77
N LEU A 114 4.41 5.11 1.51
CA LEU A 114 3.07 5.42 1.04
C LEU A 114 2.89 6.92 0.77
N VAL A 115 3.33 7.77 1.69
CA VAL A 115 3.26 9.23 1.55
C VAL A 115 4.00 9.71 0.31
N TYR A 116 5.28 9.35 0.17
CA TYR A 116 6.06 9.77 -1.01
C TYR A 116 5.50 9.19 -2.32
N SER A 117 4.98 7.98 -2.27
CA SER A 117 4.34 7.33 -3.43
C SER A 117 3.05 8.05 -3.85
N ILE A 118 2.19 8.42 -2.91
CA ILE A 118 0.95 9.17 -3.18
C ILE A 118 1.28 10.57 -3.69
N MET A 119 2.20 11.28 -3.03
CA MET A 119 2.60 12.64 -3.42
C MET A 119 3.30 12.71 -4.78
N SER A 120 3.87 11.61 -5.26
CA SER A 120 4.49 11.55 -6.60
C SER A 120 3.49 11.70 -7.74
N LYS A 121 2.19 11.58 -7.47
CA LYS A 121 1.09 11.66 -8.44
C LYS A 121 0.01 12.62 -7.93
N PRO A 122 -0.05 13.86 -8.45
CA PRO A 122 -1.01 14.87 -7.99
C PRO A 122 -2.48 14.42 -8.06
N ASP A 123 -2.85 13.68 -9.09
CA ASP A 123 -4.20 13.13 -9.25
C ASP A 123 -4.53 12.06 -8.20
N LEU A 124 -3.57 11.21 -7.84
CA LEU A 124 -3.75 10.25 -6.75
C LEU A 124 -3.84 10.95 -5.40
N LEU A 125 -3.01 11.96 -5.16
CA LEU A 125 -3.09 12.77 -3.95
C LEU A 125 -4.49 13.41 -3.80
N GLU A 126 -5.01 13.99 -4.87
CA GLU A 126 -6.37 14.56 -4.87
C GLU A 126 -7.44 13.50 -4.56
N MET A 127 -7.35 12.31 -5.17
CA MET A 127 -8.27 11.20 -4.90
C MET A 127 -8.22 10.77 -3.43
N VAL A 128 -7.03 10.64 -2.85
CA VAL A 128 -6.86 10.27 -1.43
C VAL A 128 -7.42 11.35 -0.52
N MET A 129 -7.11 12.62 -0.79
CA MET A 129 -7.56 13.74 0.05
C MET A 129 -9.07 13.93 0.01
N SER A 130 -9.71 13.68 -1.12
CA SER A 130 -11.18 13.81 -1.28
C SER A 130 -11.96 12.58 -0.79
N ASN A 131 -11.30 11.42 -0.66
CA ASN A 131 -11.96 10.20 -0.19
C ASN A 131 -12.34 10.30 1.30
N LYS A 132 -13.58 9.92 1.63
CA LYS A 132 -14.09 9.87 3.01
C LYS A 132 -14.39 8.45 3.49
N LEU A 133 -14.26 7.46 2.60
CA LEU A 133 -14.51 6.06 2.94
C LEU A 133 -13.26 5.41 3.55
N PRO A 134 -13.44 4.46 4.48
CA PRO A 134 -12.33 3.68 5.01
C PRO A 134 -11.71 2.79 3.93
N TYR A 135 -10.40 2.59 4.02
CA TYR A 135 -9.65 1.65 3.19
C TYR A 135 -9.59 0.28 3.84
N VAL A 136 -9.74 -0.77 3.04
CA VAL A 136 -9.63 -2.16 3.51
C VAL A 136 -8.93 -3.02 2.46
N ALA A 137 -7.82 -3.64 2.83
CA ALA A 137 -7.14 -4.62 1.98
C ALA A 137 -7.58 -6.04 2.36
N TYR A 138 -8.36 -6.69 1.51
CA TYR A 138 -8.90 -8.03 1.77
C TYR A 138 -9.03 -8.89 0.51
N TYR A 139 -9.22 -10.18 0.75
CA TYR A 139 -9.55 -11.16 -0.27
C TYR A 139 -10.47 -12.24 0.32
N PHE A 140 -11.04 -13.06 -0.53
CA PHE A 140 -11.74 -14.27 -0.13
C PHE A 140 -10.88 -15.49 -0.46
N ASP A 141 -10.75 -16.42 0.49
CA ASP A 141 -10.02 -17.66 0.28
C ASP A 141 -10.82 -18.65 -0.58
N SER A 142 -10.25 -19.84 -0.83
CA SER A 142 -10.91 -20.89 -1.62
C SER A 142 -12.24 -21.37 -1.05
N ASP A 143 -12.47 -21.18 0.25
CA ASP A 143 -13.74 -21.51 0.92
C ASP A 143 -14.71 -20.31 0.98
N ASN A 144 -14.41 -19.24 0.22
CA ASN A 144 -15.16 -17.99 0.18
C ASN A 144 -15.25 -17.28 1.54
N LYS A 145 -14.20 -17.44 2.38
CA LYS A 145 -14.10 -16.76 3.67
C LYS A 145 -13.30 -15.48 3.54
N PHE A 146 -13.81 -14.42 4.16
CA PHE A 146 -13.13 -13.13 4.25
C PHE A 146 -11.78 -13.25 4.97
N LYS A 147 -10.74 -12.65 4.38
CA LYS A 147 -9.40 -12.56 4.96
C LYS A 147 -8.84 -11.16 4.78
N MET A 148 -8.36 -10.55 5.85
CA MET A 148 -7.57 -9.33 5.76
C MET A 148 -6.21 -9.65 5.11
N ARG A 149 -5.90 -8.95 4.02
CA ARG A 149 -4.64 -9.15 3.28
C ARG A 149 -3.47 -8.44 3.96
N ASP A 150 -3.68 -7.19 4.35
CA ASP A 150 -2.63 -6.33 4.91
C ASP A 150 -3.23 -5.38 5.95
N LYS A 151 -3.17 -5.82 7.20
CA LYS A 151 -3.67 -5.04 8.34
C LYS A 151 -2.83 -3.78 8.59
N GLN A 152 -1.51 -3.87 8.40
CA GLN A 152 -0.59 -2.75 8.60
C GLN A 152 -0.89 -1.63 7.61
N MET A 153 -0.93 -1.95 6.33
CA MET A 153 -1.23 -0.99 5.27
C MET A 153 -2.63 -0.37 5.43
N THR A 154 -3.64 -1.18 5.73
CA THR A 154 -5.01 -0.72 5.99
C THR A 154 -5.04 0.32 7.10
N ARG A 155 -4.40 0.03 8.24
CA ARG A 155 -4.32 0.97 9.38
C ARG A 155 -3.60 2.27 9.01
N ILE A 156 -2.47 2.18 8.32
CA ILE A 156 -1.68 3.34 7.92
C ILE A 156 -2.47 4.21 6.94
N LEU A 157 -3.07 3.65 5.91
CA LEU A 157 -3.86 4.39 4.92
C LEU A 157 -5.05 5.13 5.55
N ASN A 158 -5.72 4.52 6.52
CA ASN A 158 -6.84 5.15 7.21
C ASN A 158 -6.41 6.35 8.09
N ASN A 159 -5.11 6.52 8.35
CA ASN A 159 -4.55 7.62 9.14
C ASN A 159 -3.55 8.49 8.37
N ILE A 160 -3.50 8.38 7.03
CA ILE A 160 -2.42 9.00 6.24
C ILE A 160 -2.64 10.49 5.93
N LYS A 161 -3.87 10.97 5.88
CA LYS A 161 -4.20 12.32 5.42
C LYS A 161 -3.46 13.44 6.18
N PRO A 162 -3.35 13.44 7.53
CA PRO A 162 -2.60 14.46 8.23
C PRO A 162 -1.14 14.57 7.77
N LYS A 163 -0.49 13.44 7.48
CA LYS A 163 0.89 13.40 6.98
C LYS A 163 1.02 13.98 5.58
N LEU A 164 0.03 13.76 4.71
CA LEU A 164 -0.01 14.32 3.37
C LEU A 164 -0.18 15.85 3.41
N VAL A 165 -0.96 16.36 4.36
CA VAL A 165 -1.12 17.82 4.56
C VAL A 165 0.18 18.45 5.05
N ASP A 166 0.84 17.86 6.05
CA ASP A 166 2.07 18.39 6.65
C ASP A 166 3.21 18.54 5.64
N LEU A 167 3.30 17.62 4.67
CA LEU A 167 4.35 17.63 3.65
C LEU A 167 3.98 18.45 2.39
N ASN A 168 2.71 18.81 2.22
CA ASN A 168 2.26 19.61 1.08
C ASN A 168 2.24 21.13 1.37
N ASN A 169 2.52 21.51 2.62
CA ASN A 169 2.68 22.90 3.08
C ASN A 169 4.16 23.28 3.21
#